data_e675ab110b30bcc4eca2393dd1d3caa4
#
_entry.id   e675ab110b30bcc4eca2393dd1d3caa4
#
_cell.length_a   1.000
_cell.length_b   1.000
_cell.length_c   1.000
_cell.angle_alpha   90.00
_cell.angle_beta   90.00
_cell.angle_gamma   90.00
#
_symmetry.space_group_name_H-M   'P 1'
#
loop_
_entity.id
_entity.type
_entity.pdbx_description
1 polymer ?
#
loop_
_entity_poly.entity_id
_entity_poly.type
_entity_poly.pdbx_seq_one_letter_code
_entity_poly.pdbx_strand_id
1 'polypeptide(L)'
;MGPHDSTNPRHELVIALGDPAGIGMEVVLKALASPTLPPELQPLLVGCRRTLISTHARLQRQTSHPLADPSALRIDDQPLKASVQPGQPTTSGADAGFRWLTRAVELLQERGSRALVTAPIAKHLWHAAGHRYPGQTERLAELAGRQHSSMLFTAVSPTSGWRLNTLLATTHIPLSQVPEALTP
;
A
#
# COMPACT_ATOMS: atom_id res chain seq x y z
N MET A 1 -3.79 -25.26 23.26
CA MET A 1 -3.13 -25.45 21.97
C MET A 1 -4.07 -24.87 20.93
N GLY A 2 -3.90 -23.59 20.60
CA GLY A 2 -4.71 -22.90 19.59
C GLY A 2 -4.38 -23.40 18.18
N PRO A 3 -5.26 -23.22 17.19
CA PRO A 3 -5.01 -23.66 15.82
C PRO A 3 -3.76 -22.96 15.31
N HIS A 4 -2.75 -23.73 14.93
CA HIS A 4 -1.57 -23.24 14.23
C HIS A 4 -2.02 -22.47 12.99
N ASP A 5 -1.77 -21.17 12.97
CA ASP A 5 -1.89 -20.33 11.79
C ASP A 5 -0.84 -20.82 10.79
N SER A 6 -1.24 -21.78 9.95
CA SER A 6 -0.38 -22.43 8.96
C SER A 6 -0.21 -21.58 7.70
N THR A 7 -0.14 -20.26 7.84
CA THR A 7 0.08 -19.37 6.71
C THR A 7 1.51 -19.53 6.21
N ASN A 8 1.66 -19.98 4.96
CA ASN A 8 2.97 -20.03 4.32
C ASN A 8 3.43 -18.58 4.04
N PRO A 9 4.48 -18.08 4.71
CA PRO A 9 4.91 -16.68 4.55
C PRO A 9 5.32 -16.35 3.10
N ARG A 10 5.57 -17.38 2.29
CA ARG A 10 5.90 -17.21 0.87
C ARG A 10 4.72 -16.71 0.00
N HIS A 11 3.50 -16.83 0.47
CA HIS A 11 2.29 -16.41 -0.22
C HIS A 11 1.63 -15.20 0.45
N GLU A 12 2.14 -14.75 1.58
CA GLU A 12 1.61 -13.59 2.28
C GLU A 12 2.02 -12.29 1.60
N LEU A 13 1.02 -11.42 1.36
CA LEU A 13 1.16 -10.09 0.82
C LEU A 13 0.63 -9.09 1.85
N VAL A 14 1.50 -8.25 2.39
CA VAL A 14 1.07 -7.17 3.29
C VAL A 14 0.60 -5.99 2.46
N ILE A 15 -0.55 -5.40 2.81
CA ILE A 15 -1.15 -4.27 2.08
C ILE A 15 -1.44 -3.14 3.07
N ALA A 16 -0.71 -2.03 2.96
CA ALA A 16 -1.00 -0.80 3.69
C ALA A 16 -2.13 -0.03 2.99
N LEU A 17 -3.23 0.27 3.69
CA LEU A 17 -4.46 0.83 3.11
C LEU A 17 -4.37 2.33 2.74
N GLY A 18 -3.24 3.00 3.05
CA GLY A 18 -2.97 4.39 2.64
C GLY A 18 -3.82 5.42 3.38
N ASP A 19 -4.19 6.51 2.69
CA ASP A 19 -5.03 7.57 3.27
C ASP A 19 -6.45 7.05 3.48
N PRO A 20 -6.99 7.09 4.72
CA PRO A 20 -8.34 6.61 5.01
C PRO A 20 -9.46 7.42 4.32
N ALA A 21 -9.20 8.67 3.91
CA ALA A 21 -10.15 9.48 3.15
C ALA A 21 -9.98 9.33 1.62
N GLY A 22 -8.93 8.64 1.18
CA GLY A 22 -8.59 8.44 -0.22
C GLY A 22 -9.27 7.22 -0.85
N ILE A 23 -8.77 6.86 -2.03
CA ILE A 23 -9.30 5.74 -2.83
C ILE A 23 -8.66 4.38 -2.50
N GLY A 24 -7.68 4.33 -1.57
CA GLY A 24 -6.88 3.13 -1.31
C GLY A 24 -7.74 1.91 -0.96
N MET A 25 -8.67 2.06 -0.02
CA MET A 25 -9.56 0.97 0.39
C MET A 25 -10.48 0.48 -0.74
N GLU A 26 -10.98 1.40 -1.57
CA GLU A 26 -11.79 1.06 -2.75
C GLU A 26 -10.99 0.23 -3.75
N VAL A 27 -9.78 0.68 -4.09
CA VAL A 27 -8.90 -0.03 -5.02
C VAL A 27 -8.55 -1.42 -4.50
N VAL A 28 -8.23 -1.54 -3.21
CA VAL A 28 -7.91 -2.82 -2.58
C VAL A 28 -9.11 -3.77 -2.59
N LEU A 29 -10.31 -3.31 -2.24
CA LEU A 29 -11.52 -4.14 -2.26
C LEU A 29 -11.85 -4.65 -3.67
N LYS A 30 -11.68 -3.82 -4.70
CA LYS A 30 -11.87 -4.22 -6.11
C LYS A 30 -10.79 -5.19 -6.58
N ALA A 31 -9.52 -4.91 -6.25
CA ALA A 31 -8.41 -5.75 -6.65
C ALA A 31 -8.50 -7.16 -6.04
N LEU A 32 -8.83 -7.26 -4.75
CA LEU A 32 -8.95 -8.54 -4.05
C LEU A 32 -10.20 -9.36 -4.46
N ALA A 33 -11.15 -8.77 -5.16
CA ALA A 33 -12.27 -9.47 -5.77
C ALA A 33 -11.94 -10.03 -7.17
N SER A 34 -10.75 -9.77 -7.69
CA SER A 34 -10.37 -10.21 -9.05
C SER A 34 -10.17 -11.72 -9.11
N PRO A 35 -10.80 -12.41 -10.09
CA PRO A 35 -10.61 -13.84 -10.29
C PRO A 35 -9.21 -14.20 -10.86
N THR A 36 -8.42 -13.19 -11.25
CA THR A 36 -7.06 -13.38 -11.78
C THR A 36 -6.00 -13.47 -10.70
N LEU A 37 -6.36 -13.23 -9.43
CA LEU A 37 -5.42 -13.39 -8.34
C LEU A 37 -5.12 -14.88 -8.09
N PRO A 38 -3.85 -15.22 -7.80
CA PRO A 38 -3.50 -16.58 -7.42
C PRO A 38 -4.31 -17.02 -6.18
N PRO A 39 -4.93 -18.20 -6.19
CA PRO A 39 -5.77 -18.68 -5.07
C PRO A 39 -4.97 -18.89 -3.77
N GLU A 40 -3.67 -19.11 -3.88
CA GLU A 40 -2.76 -19.23 -2.74
C GLU A 40 -2.35 -17.90 -2.11
N LEU A 41 -2.69 -16.76 -2.73
CA LEU A 41 -2.36 -15.43 -2.22
C LEU A 41 -3.08 -15.18 -0.89
N GLN A 42 -2.32 -14.80 0.10
CA GLN A 42 -2.81 -14.52 1.46
C GLN A 42 -2.62 -13.03 1.80
N PRO A 43 -3.56 -12.16 1.44
CA PRO A 43 -3.44 -10.74 1.77
C PRO A 43 -3.64 -10.52 3.28
N LEU A 44 -2.73 -9.71 3.85
CA LEU A 44 -2.86 -9.15 5.20
C LEU A 44 -2.95 -7.64 5.07
N LEU A 45 -4.12 -7.08 5.35
CA LEU A 45 -4.36 -5.65 5.29
C LEU A 45 -3.88 -4.96 6.57
N VAL A 46 -3.38 -3.75 6.44
CA VAL A 46 -3.03 -2.89 7.59
C VAL A 46 -3.79 -1.59 7.51
N GLY A 47 -4.68 -1.34 8.46
CA GLY A 47 -5.54 -0.16 8.49
C GLY A 47 -6.77 -0.31 9.37
N CYS A 48 -7.72 0.60 9.26
CA CYS A 48 -8.92 0.59 10.09
C CYS A 48 -10.02 -0.30 9.51
N ARG A 49 -10.33 -1.41 10.20
CA ARG A 49 -11.40 -2.36 9.83
C ARG A 49 -12.75 -1.67 9.68
N ARG A 50 -13.11 -0.80 10.63
CA ARG A 50 -14.39 -0.07 10.59
C ARG A 50 -14.53 0.78 9.34
N THR A 51 -13.47 1.50 8.95
CA THR A 51 -13.48 2.33 7.74
C THR A 51 -13.53 1.47 6.47
N LEU A 52 -12.85 0.32 6.45
CA LEU A 52 -12.92 -0.62 5.33
C LEU A 52 -14.35 -1.15 5.14
N ILE A 53 -15.02 -1.56 6.22
CA ILE A 53 -16.43 -2.04 6.18
C ILE A 53 -17.35 -0.93 5.71
N SER A 54 -17.22 0.30 6.22
CA SER A 54 -18.07 1.41 5.79
C SER A 54 -17.83 1.80 4.33
N THR A 55 -16.59 1.71 3.85
CA THR A 55 -16.24 1.91 2.44
C THR A 55 -16.89 0.84 1.57
N HIS A 56 -16.81 -0.43 1.95
CA HIS A 56 -17.45 -1.53 1.23
C HIS A 56 -18.96 -1.31 1.13
N ALA A 57 -19.65 -1.04 2.25
CA ALA A 57 -21.09 -0.80 2.28
C ALA A 57 -21.51 0.42 1.43
N ARG A 58 -20.69 1.47 1.35
CA ARG A 58 -20.92 2.60 0.45
C ARG A 58 -20.78 2.19 -1.01
N LEU A 59 -19.70 1.48 -1.36
CA LEU A 59 -19.41 1.06 -2.72
C LEU A 59 -20.45 0.09 -3.26
N GLN A 60 -20.98 -0.83 -2.46
CA GLN A 60 -22.07 -1.74 -2.86
C GLN A 60 -23.31 -0.99 -3.40
N ARG A 61 -23.55 0.25 -2.92
CA ARG A 61 -24.65 1.10 -3.41
C ARG A 61 -24.30 1.90 -4.65
N GLN A 62 -23.02 2.00 -5.00
CA GLN A 62 -22.52 2.90 -6.07
C GLN A 62 -21.99 2.17 -7.30
N THR A 63 -21.68 0.88 -7.19
CA THR A 63 -21.09 0.12 -8.29
C THR A 63 -21.60 -1.31 -8.32
N SER A 64 -21.71 -1.88 -9.53
CA SER A 64 -21.94 -3.31 -9.77
C SER A 64 -20.63 -4.11 -9.86
N HIS A 65 -19.48 -3.48 -9.78
CA HIS A 65 -18.21 -4.21 -9.80
C HIS A 65 -18.07 -5.11 -8.57
N PRO A 66 -17.51 -6.33 -8.73
CA PRO A 66 -17.22 -7.20 -7.60
C PRO A 66 -16.35 -6.49 -6.55
N LEU A 67 -16.65 -6.75 -5.29
CA LEU A 67 -15.89 -6.26 -4.14
C LEU A 67 -15.59 -7.43 -3.22
N ALA A 68 -14.36 -7.49 -2.69
CA ALA A 68 -13.99 -8.47 -1.68
C ALA A 68 -14.77 -8.21 -0.38
N ASP A 69 -15.29 -9.27 0.24
CA ASP A 69 -16.00 -9.16 1.53
C ASP A 69 -15.00 -8.86 2.66
N PRO A 70 -15.12 -7.71 3.33
CA PRO A 70 -14.23 -7.35 4.45
C PRO A 70 -14.23 -8.35 5.60
N SER A 71 -15.31 -9.14 5.77
CA SER A 71 -15.39 -10.15 6.84
C SER A 71 -14.48 -11.35 6.58
N ALA A 72 -14.19 -11.65 5.32
CA ALA A 72 -13.29 -12.71 4.89
C ALA A 72 -11.82 -12.27 4.83
N LEU A 73 -11.52 -10.96 4.95
CA LEU A 73 -10.18 -10.44 4.84
C LEU A 73 -9.46 -10.43 6.18
N ARG A 74 -8.19 -10.87 6.16
CA ARG A 74 -7.28 -10.75 7.30
C ARG A 74 -6.84 -9.28 7.41
N ILE A 75 -6.94 -8.70 8.60
CA ILE A 75 -6.56 -7.31 8.86
C ILE A 75 -5.89 -7.16 10.22
N ASP A 76 -4.71 -6.53 10.22
CA ASP A 76 -4.11 -5.92 11.40
C ASP A 76 -4.86 -4.59 11.62
N ASP A 77 -5.81 -4.61 12.57
CA ASP A 77 -6.73 -3.49 12.77
C ASP A 77 -6.05 -2.36 13.53
N GLN A 78 -5.95 -1.22 12.86
CA GLN A 78 -5.36 0.02 13.35
C GLN A 78 -6.44 1.11 13.43
N PRO A 79 -7.22 1.19 14.52
CA PRO A 79 -8.37 2.06 14.61
C PRO A 79 -8.03 3.54 14.45
N LEU A 80 -8.92 4.27 13.76
CA LEU A 80 -8.86 5.72 13.69
C LEU A 80 -9.42 6.36 14.95
N LYS A 81 -8.76 7.42 15.44
CA LYS A 81 -9.21 8.21 16.60
C LYS A 81 -10.47 9.01 16.28
N ALA A 82 -10.67 9.39 15.02
CA ALA A 82 -11.82 10.16 14.55
C ALA A 82 -12.41 9.55 13.28
N SER A 83 -13.67 9.82 13.00
CA SER A 83 -14.31 9.45 11.75
C SER A 83 -13.70 10.22 10.58
N VAL A 84 -13.63 9.58 9.43
CA VAL A 84 -13.08 10.16 8.20
C VAL A 84 -14.19 10.20 7.14
N GLN A 85 -14.28 11.31 6.42
CA GLN A 85 -15.20 11.46 5.30
C GLN A 85 -14.44 11.19 3.99
N PRO A 86 -14.96 10.34 3.10
CA PRO A 86 -14.37 10.08 1.79
C PRO A 86 -14.19 11.38 0.99
N GLY A 87 -13.02 11.57 0.41
CA GLY A 87 -12.68 12.78 -0.36
C GLY A 87 -12.37 14.03 0.46
N GLN A 88 -12.41 13.93 1.79
CA GLN A 88 -12.03 15.00 2.71
C GLN A 88 -10.84 14.58 3.58
N PRO A 89 -9.63 14.57 3.00
CA PRO A 89 -8.45 14.12 3.72
C PRO A 89 -8.09 15.10 4.84
N THR A 90 -7.60 14.56 5.96
CA THR A 90 -7.24 15.31 7.16
C THR A 90 -5.82 14.98 7.61
N THR A 91 -5.19 15.88 8.36
CA THR A 91 -3.87 15.64 8.95
C THR A 91 -3.85 14.40 9.84
N SER A 92 -4.91 14.18 10.64
CA SER A 92 -5.00 12.99 11.49
C SER A 92 -5.20 11.68 10.69
N GLY A 93 -5.90 11.74 9.54
CA GLY A 93 -6.01 10.62 8.60
C GLY A 93 -4.68 10.31 7.94
N ALA A 94 -3.95 11.35 7.53
CA ALA A 94 -2.62 11.21 6.96
C ALA A 94 -1.61 10.61 7.96
N ASP A 95 -1.63 11.04 9.22
CA ASP A 95 -0.85 10.45 10.30
C ASP A 95 -1.20 8.96 10.51
N ALA A 96 -2.48 8.61 10.45
CA ALA A 96 -2.88 7.21 10.53
C ALA A 96 -2.33 6.40 9.36
N GLY A 97 -2.42 6.91 8.12
CA GLY A 97 -1.85 6.26 6.92
C GLY A 97 -0.33 6.08 7.02
N PHE A 98 0.37 7.04 7.61
CA PHE A 98 1.81 6.92 7.90
C PHE A 98 2.12 5.79 8.89
N ARG A 99 1.37 5.72 9.99
CA ARG A 99 1.52 4.65 10.98
C ARG A 99 1.17 3.28 10.40
N TRP A 100 0.15 3.19 9.55
CA TRP A 100 -0.21 1.94 8.87
C TRP A 100 0.90 1.45 7.93
N LEU A 101 1.55 2.37 7.21
CA LEU A 101 2.72 2.01 6.41
C LEU A 101 3.86 1.47 7.27
N THR A 102 4.17 2.15 8.39
CA THR A 102 5.21 1.71 9.33
C THR A 102 4.88 0.33 9.88
N ARG A 103 3.64 0.11 10.36
CA ARG A 103 3.20 -1.20 10.87
C ARG A 103 3.24 -2.30 9.81
N ALA A 104 2.91 -1.97 8.57
CA ALA A 104 2.97 -2.93 7.46
C ALA A 104 4.40 -3.41 7.20
N VAL A 105 5.40 -2.53 7.33
CA VAL A 105 6.82 -2.91 7.21
C VAL A 105 7.26 -3.77 8.38
N GLU A 106 6.86 -3.45 9.61
CA GLU A 106 7.13 -4.28 10.80
C GLU A 106 6.59 -5.70 10.60
N LEU A 107 5.33 -5.83 10.20
CA LEU A 107 4.70 -7.13 9.92
C LEU A 107 5.43 -7.90 8.82
N LEU A 108 5.84 -7.21 7.75
CA LEU A 108 6.64 -7.81 6.68
C LEU A 108 7.92 -8.45 7.22
N GLN A 109 8.62 -7.75 8.11
CA GLN A 109 9.87 -8.20 8.73
C GLN A 109 9.62 -9.32 9.75
N GLU A 110 8.65 -9.13 10.65
CA GLU A 110 8.30 -10.09 11.71
C GLU A 110 7.85 -11.45 11.15
N ARG A 111 7.07 -11.42 10.07
CA ARG A 111 6.44 -12.61 9.50
C ARG A 111 7.23 -13.22 8.33
N GLY A 112 8.28 -12.54 7.85
CA GLY A 112 9.03 -12.97 6.66
C GLY A 112 8.18 -12.96 5.38
N SER A 113 7.15 -12.11 5.32
CA SER A 113 6.28 -11.94 4.15
C SER A 113 7.07 -11.47 2.93
N ARG A 114 6.64 -11.85 1.71
CA ARG A 114 7.44 -11.62 0.50
C ARG A 114 7.34 -10.23 -0.08
N ALA A 115 6.21 -9.56 0.10
CA ALA A 115 5.97 -8.29 -0.55
C ALA A 115 5.05 -7.37 0.27
N LEU A 116 5.24 -6.09 0.06
CA LEU A 116 4.40 -5.01 0.55
C LEU A 116 3.78 -4.28 -0.64
N VAL A 117 2.47 -4.08 -0.58
CA VAL A 117 1.73 -3.18 -1.48
C VAL A 117 1.29 -1.96 -0.69
N THR A 118 1.46 -0.78 -1.25
CA THR A 118 1.08 0.47 -0.62
C THR A 118 -0.03 1.15 -1.41
N ALA A 119 -1.14 1.47 -0.75
CA ALA A 119 -2.19 2.26 -1.33
C ALA A 119 -1.83 3.77 -1.33
N PRO A 120 -2.53 4.60 -2.13
CA PRO A 120 -2.23 6.03 -2.28
C PRO A 120 -2.32 6.82 -0.97
N ILE A 121 -1.48 7.84 -0.87
CA ILE A 121 -1.40 8.78 0.25
C ILE A 121 -1.52 10.24 -0.21
N ALA A 122 -1.81 11.14 0.72
CA ALA A 122 -1.78 12.59 0.52
C ALA A 122 -0.48 13.16 1.11
N LYS A 123 0.58 13.29 0.29
CA LYS A 123 1.92 13.71 0.71
C LYS A 123 1.94 15.04 1.48
N HIS A 124 1.20 16.05 0.97
CA HIS A 124 1.13 17.36 1.62
C HIS A 124 0.56 17.29 3.06
N LEU A 125 -0.35 16.35 3.31
CA LEU A 125 -0.89 16.13 4.64
C LEU A 125 0.05 15.30 5.54
N TRP A 126 0.89 14.44 4.97
CA TRP A 126 1.99 13.85 5.70
C TRP A 126 2.91 14.93 6.25
N HIS A 127 3.29 15.90 5.41
CA HIS A 127 4.10 17.05 5.84
C HIS A 127 3.41 17.87 6.92
N ALA A 128 2.10 18.15 6.76
CA ALA A 128 1.31 18.87 7.76
C ALA A 128 1.17 18.09 9.08
N ALA A 129 1.23 16.75 9.04
CA ALA A 129 1.26 15.87 10.21
C ALA A 129 2.65 15.76 10.85
N GLY A 130 3.68 16.42 10.29
CA GLY A 130 5.06 16.39 10.79
C GLY A 130 5.96 15.31 10.16
N HIS A 131 5.43 14.51 9.24
CA HIS A 131 6.19 13.45 8.54
C HIS A 131 6.84 14.03 7.27
N ARG A 132 8.10 14.44 7.37
CA ARG A 132 8.84 15.15 6.31
C ARG A 132 9.53 14.19 5.35
N TYR A 133 8.75 13.43 4.58
CA TYR A 133 9.25 12.54 3.52
C TYR A 133 8.76 13.01 2.15
N PRO A 134 9.60 12.97 1.10
CA PRO A 134 9.17 13.25 -0.28
C PRO A 134 8.06 12.31 -0.76
N GLY A 135 8.05 11.07 -0.24
CA GLY A 135 7.03 10.08 -0.54
C GLY A 135 7.18 8.81 0.28
N GLN A 136 6.46 7.77 -0.12
CA GLN A 136 6.52 6.46 0.54
C GLN A 136 7.88 5.78 0.33
N THR A 137 8.52 6.00 -0.82
CA THR A 137 9.78 5.36 -1.20
C THR A 137 10.90 5.66 -0.20
N GLU A 138 11.05 6.92 0.19
CA GLU A 138 12.08 7.37 1.14
C GLU A 138 11.81 6.83 2.55
N ARG A 139 10.53 6.81 2.95
CA ARG A 139 10.15 6.20 4.24
C ARG A 139 10.40 4.69 4.24
N LEU A 140 10.11 3.99 3.16
CA LEU A 140 10.37 2.56 3.03
C LEU A 140 11.87 2.25 3.05
N ALA A 141 12.70 3.06 2.40
CA ALA A 141 14.16 2.92 2.43
C ALA A 141 14.70 3.05 3.86
N GLU A 142 14.26 4.06 4.61
CA GLU A 142 14.63 4.26 6.01
C GLU A 142 14.22 3.06 6.89
N LEU A 143 12.94 2.60 6.78
CA LEU A 143 12.46 1.44 7.54
C LEU A 143 13.20 0.14 7.19
N ALA A 144 13.72 0.03 5.96
CA ALA A 144 14.56 -1.07 5.52
C ALA A 144 16.05 -0.91 5.92
N GLY A 145 16.42 0.16 6.63
CA GLY A 145 17.81 0.46 6.99
C GLY A 145 18.70 0.75 5.78
N ARG A 146 18.13 1.32 4.70
CA ARG A 146 18.84 1.64 3.45
C ARG A 146 18.91 3.14 3.24
N GLN A 147 20.07 3.62 2.77
CA GLN A 147 20.28 5.04 2.44
C GLN A 147 19.71 5.40 1.05
N HIS A 148 19.65 4.43 0.16
CA HIS A 148 19.21 4.61 -1.22
C HIS A 148 18.12 3.61 -1.58
N SER A 149 17.21 4.05 -2.43
CA SER A 149 16.16 3.24 -3.05
C SER A 149 16.05 3.59 -4.52
N SER A 150 15.67 2.62 -5.33
CA SER A 150 15.46 2.81 -6.76
C SER A 150 14.05 2.38 -7.14
N MET A 151 13.52 2.96 -8.20
CA MET A 151 12.22 2.61 -8.75
C MET A 151 12.39 1.72 -9.99
N LEU A 152 11.80 0.55 -9.95
CA LEU A 152 11.74 -0.36 -11.11
C LEU A 152 10.33 -0.32 -11.70
N PHE A 153 10.23 0.07 -12.96
CA PHE A 153 8.99 -0.10 -13.73
C PHE A 153 9.07 -1.42 -14.48
N THR A 154 8.02 -2.21 -14.39
CA THR A 154 7.86 -3.45 -15.14
C THR A 154 6.52 -3.48 -15.84
N ALA A 155 6.50 -3.93 -17.08
CA ALA A 155 5.29 -4.13 -17.87
C ALA A 155 5.44 -5.37 -18.77
N VAL A 156 4.32 -6.02 -19.05
CA VAL A 156 4.27 -7.13 -20.00
C VAL A 156 3.36 -6.72 -21.16
N SER A 157 3.88 -6.83 -22.38
CA SER A 157 3.08 -6.56 -23.58
C SER A 157 1.92 -7.56 -23.66
N PRO A 158 0.67 -7.09 -23.73
CA PRO A 158 -0.48 -7.99 -23.85
C PRO A 158 -0.52 -8.73 -25.19
N THR A 159 0.20 -8.22 -26.20
CA THR A 159 0.22 -8.79 -27.55
C THR A 159 1.33 -9.80 -27.75
N SER A 160 2.56 -9.47 -27.31
CA SER A 160 3.75 -10.27 -27.58
C SER A 160 4.28 -11.05 -26.38
N GLY A 161 3.80 -10.75 -25.17
CA GLY A 161 4.35 -11.29 -23.93
C GLY A 161 5.74 -10.72 -23.56
N TRP A 162 6.30 -9.81 -24.36
CA TRP A 162 7.58 -9.18 -24.04
C TRP A 162 7.51 -8.38 -22.74
N ARG A 163 8.54 -8.52 -21.92
CA ARG A 163 8.63 -7.84 -20.62
C ARG A 163 9.60 -6.66 -20.69
N LEU A 164 9.07 -5.46 -20.42
CA LEU A 164 9.88 -4.27 -20.16
C LEU A 164 10.26 -4.21 -18.68
N ASN A 165 11.53 -4.00 -18.40
CA ASN A 165 12.02 -3.64 -17.07
C ASN A 165 12.88 -2.37 -17.20
N THR A 166 12.51 -1.31 -16.49
CA THR A 166 13.21 -0.02 -16.51
C THR A 166 13.53 0.39 -15.08
N LEU A 167 14.80 0.34 -14.72
CA LEU A 167 15.30 0.87 -13.46
C LEU A 167 15.66 2.35 -13.65
N LEU A 168 15.12 3.22 -12.80
CA LEU A 168 15.44 4.64 -12.84
C LEU A 168 16.81 4.89 -12.19
N ALA A 169 17.72 5.50 -12.93
CA ALA A 169 19.03 5.92 -12.43
C ALA A 169 18.94 7.23 -11.60
N THR A 170 17.98 8.11 -11.96
CA THR A 170 17.73 9.36 -11.25
C THR A 170 16.23 9.59 -11.10
N THR A 171 15.80 10.28 -10.03
CA THR A 171 14.41 10.65 -9.78
C THR A 171 14.33 12.07 -9.23
N HIS A 172 13.29 12.82 -9.65
CA HIS A 172 12.94 14.15 -9.10
C HIS A 172 14.04 15.23 -9.23
N ILE A 173 14.92 15.12 -10.23
CA ILE A 173 15.87 16.15 -10.56
C ILE A 173 15.58 16.74 -11.96
N PRO A 174 15.95 18.01 -12.24
CA PRO A 174 15.88 18.60 -13.58
C PRO A 174 16.68 17.77 -14.60
N LEU A 175 16.17 17.64 -15.83
CA LEU A 175 16.85 16.89 -16.88
C LEU A 175 18.28 17.41 -17.14
N SER A 176 18.50 18.72 -17.02
CA SER A 176 19.84 19.35 -17.16
C SER A 176 20.85 18.91 -16.13
N GLN A 177 20.43 18.38 -14.98
CA GLN A 177 21.30 17.90 -13.91
C GLN A 177 21.60 16.40 -13.98
N VAL A 178 20.90 15.66 -14.86
CA VAL A 178 21.09 14.21 -14.99
C VAL A 178 22.53 13.81 -15.34
N PRO A 179 23.20 14.47 -16.33
CA PRO A 179 24.57 14.10 -16.67
C PRO A 179 25.56 14.22 -15.51
N GLU A 180 25.37 15.22 -14.64
CA GLU A 180 26.24 15.44 -13.47
C GLU A 180 25.92 14.48 -12.31
N ALA A 181 24.64 14.04 -12.21
CA ALA A 181 24.20 13.10 -11.19
C ALA A 181 24.58 11.64 -11.48
N LEU A 182 24.87 11.29 -12.74
CA LEU A 182 25.31 9.95 -13.15
C LEU A 182 26.82 9.81 -12.92
N THR A 183 27.18 9.17 -11.85
CA THR A 183 28.57 8.78 -11.54
C THR A 183 28.75 7.27 -11.71
N PRO A 184 29.97 6.79 -12.05
CA PRO A 184 30.29 5.37 -12.14
C PRO A 184 29.95 4.58 -10.87
#